data_e6a11c35675b0df7a97a3d1a7911047b
#
_entry.id   e6a11c35675b0df7a97a3d1a7911047b
#
_cell.length_a   1.000
_cell.length_b   1.000
_cell.length_c   1.000
_cell.angle_alpha   90.00
_cell.angle_beta   90.00
_cell.angle_gamma   90.00
#
_symmetry.space_group_name_H-M   'P 1'
#
loop_
_entity.id
_entity.type
_entity.pdbx_description
1 polymer ?
#
loop_
_entity_poly.entity_id
_entity_poly.type
_entity_poly.pdbx_seq_one_letter_code
_entity_poly.pdbx_strand_id
1 'polypeptide(L)'
;MLPPDDRPRERLSRLGPRALLDAELLELLIGVGTRGAPVAAVARELLSEAGGLLALSCWEPADFARVRGLGPAKAAELSAAVELARRIRERAHDPGDRLDAPAK
;
A
#
# COMPACT_ATOMS: atom_id res chain seq x y z
N MET A 1 -0.71 15.57 -16.31
CA MET A 1 -1.72 14.51 -16.12
C MET A 1 -1.41 13.32 -17.02
N LEU A 2 -1.47 12.14 -16.48
CA LEU A 2 -1.21 10.94 -17.26
C LEU A 2 -2.40 10.58 -18.14
N PRO A 3 -2.15 10.05 -19.34
CA PRO A 3 -3.22 9.48 -20.12
C PRO A 3 -3.96 8.41 -19.32
N PRO A 4 -5.24 8.17 -19.60
CA PRO A 4 -6.00 7.20 -18.81
C PRO A 4 -5.38 5.80 -18.76
N ASP A 5 -4.78 5.32 -19.85
CA ASP A 5 -4.20 3.99 -19.87
C ASP A 5 -2.85 3.91 -19.17
N ASP A 6 -2.31 5.06 -18.73
CA ASP A 6 -1.07 5.08 -17.94
C ASP A 6 -1.31 5.22 -16.45
N ARG A 7 -2.57 5.36 -16.06
CA ARG A 7 -2.88 5.45 -14.63
C ARG A 7 -2.68 4.10 -13.96
N PRO A 8 -2.31 4.10 -12.68
CA PRO A 8 -2.07 2.83 -11.99
C PRO A 8 -3.22 1.84 -12.10
N ARG A 9 -4.48 2.31 -12.00
CA ARG A 9 -5.62 1.40 -12.09
C ARG A 9 -5.72 0.75 -13.46
N GLU A 10 -5.52 1.53 -14.51
CA GLU A 10 -5.55 0.98 -15.88
C GLU A 10 -4.38 0.06 -16.13
N ARG A 11 -3.21 0.44 -15.62
CA ARG A 11 -2.04 -0.42 -15.75
C ARG A 11 -2.23 -1.74 -15.00
N LEU A 12 -2.82 -1.68 -13.81
CA LEU A 12 -3.11 -2.88 -13.06
C LEU A 12 -4.04 -3.81 -13.85
N SER A 13 -5.10 -3.24 -14.42
CA SER A 13 -6.08 -4.02 -15.15
C SER A 13 -5.48 -4.65 -16.41
N ARG A 14 -4.59 -3.92 -17.07
CA ARG A 14 -4.02 -4.37 -18.34
C ARG A 14 -2.81 -5.28 -18.15
N LEU A 15 -1.96 -4.97 -17.19
CA LEU A 15 -0.65 -5.62 -17.07
C LEU A 15 -0.50 -6.47 -15.81
N GLY A 16 -1.39 -6.30 -14.83
CA GLY A 16 -1.28 -7.02 -13.58
C GLY A 16 -0.43 -6.28 -12.57
N PRO A 17 -0.50 -6.69 -11.31
CA PRO A 17 0.17 -5.93 -10.23
C PRO A 17 1.69 -5.95 -10.30
N ARG A 18 2.27 -6.98 -10.87
CA ARG A 18 3.73 -7.06 -10.92
C ARG A 18 4.37 -6.00 -11.79
N ALA A 19 3.59 -5.41 -12.70
CA ALA A 19 4.10 -4.39 -13.60
C ALA A 19 4.12 -3.00 -12.96
N LEU A 20 3.52 -2.85 -11.78
CA LEU A 20 3.41 -1.56 -11.15
C LEU A 20 4.57 -1.30 -10.19
N LEU A 21 4.96 -0.03 -10.11
CA LEU A 21 5.96 0.40 -9.13
C LEU A 21 5.34 0.41 -7.73
N ASP A 22 6.20 0.36 -6.72
CA ASP A 22 5.73 0.42 -5.33
C ASP A 22 4.82 1.62 -5.09
N ALA A 23 5.23 2.78 -5.59
CA ALA A 23 4.42 3.99 -5.41
C ALA A 23 3.07 3.87 -6.10
N GLU A 24 3.02 3.21 -7.24
CA GLU A 24 1.76 3.03 -7.95
C GLU A 24 0.81 2.11 -7.17
N LEU A 25 1.35 1.06 -6.58
CA LEU A 25 0.53 0.17 -5.74
C LEU A 25 -0.01 0.93 -4.54
N LEU A 26 0.81 1.79 -3.95
CA LEU A 26 0.35 2.62 -2.83
C LEU A 26 -0.73 3.59 -3.27
N GLU A 27 -0.62 4.16 -4.48
CA GLU A 27 -1.68 5.03 -4.99
C GLU A 27 -3.02 4.30 -5.04
N LEU A 28 -2.99 3.04 -5.45
CA LEU A 28 -4.23 2.26 -5.51
C LEU A 28 -4.82 2.05 -4.11
N LEU A 29 -3.97 1.79 -3.14
CA LEU A 29 -4.44 1.60 -1.77
C LEU A 29 -4.97 2.89 -1.16
N ILE A 30 -4.29 4.00 -1.42
CA ILE A 30 -4.73 5.29 -0.89
C ILE A 30 -6.01 5.72 -1.60
N GLY A 31 -6.07 5.51 -2.92
CA GLY A 31 -7.25 5.83 -3.69
C GLY A 31 -7.51 7.32 -3.70
N VAL A 32 -8.77 7.69 -3.51
CA VAL A 32 -9.16 9.10 -3.45
C VAL A 32 -9.21 9.52 -1.99
N GLY A 33 -9.36 10.81 -1.75
CA GLY A 33 -9.55 11.31 -0.40
C GLY A 33 -8.30 11.85 0.26
N THR A 34 -7.23 12.05 -0.51
CA THR A 34 -6.07 12.75 0.02
C THR A 34 -6.41 14.23 0.16
N ARG A 35 -5.74 14.89 1.10
CA ARG A 35 -5.98 16.29 1.40
C ARG A 35 -4.75 17.10 1.08
N GLY A 36 -4.92 18.12 0.24
CA GLY A 36 -3.87 19.09 -0.01
C GLY A 36 -2.77 18.63 -0.93
N ALA A 37 -2.90 17.42 -1.53
CA ALA A 37 -1.89 16.93 -2.45
C ALA A 37 -2.48 15.83 -3.32
N PRO A 38 -1.99 15.69 -4.56
CA PRO A 38 -2.43 14.58 -5.40
C PRO A 38 -2.00 13.23 -4.79
N VAL A 39 -2.77 12.20 -5.08
CA VAL A 39 -2.50 10.88 -4.52
C VAL A 39 -1.10 10.38 -4.89
N ALA A 40 -0.64 10.69 -6.10
CA ALA A 40 0.71 10.27 -6.51
C ALA A 40 1.79 10.90 -5.65
N ALA A 41 1.61 12.18 -5.29
CA ALA A 41 2.57 12.86 -4.44
C ALA A 41 2.55 12.28 -3.03
N VAL A 42 1.35 11.96 -2.52
CA VAL A 42 1.23 11.39 -1.19
C VAL A 42 1.91 10.01 -1.13
N ALA A 43 1.72 9.20 -2.17
CA ALA A 43 2.36 7.88 -2.21
C ALA A 43 3.88 7.99 -2.22
N ARG A 44 4.42 8.92 -3.00
CA ARG A 44 5.86 9.11 -3.04
C ARG A 44 6.41 9.64 -1.72
N GLU A 45 5.66 10.56 -1.10
CA GLU A 45 6.06 11.09 0.19
C GLU A 45 6.08 9.99 1.25
N LEU A 46 5.08 9.15 1.22
CA LEU A 46 4.99 8.02 2.15
C LEU A 46 6.21 7.12 2.05
N LEU A 47 6.58 6.73 0.84
CA LEU A 47 7.77 5.89 0.64
C LEU A 47 9.05 6.61 1.03
N SER A 48 9.13 7.89 0.71
CA SER A 48 10.31 8.68 1.02
C SER A 48 10.52 8.79 2.52
N GLU A 49 9.44 9.07 3.25
CA GLU A 49 9.55 9.22 4.70
C GLU A 49 9.89 7.91 5.39
N ALA A 50 9.37 6.81 4.87
CA ALA A 50 9.67 5.52 5.46
C ALA A 50 11.06 5.02 5.11
N GLY A 51 11.59 5.45 3.98
CA GLY A 51 12.88 4.96 3.52
C GLY A 51 12.78 3.72 2.65
N GLY A 52 11.60 3.49 2.07
CA GLY A 52 11.39 2.36 1.18
C GLY A 52 10.29 1.44 1.68
N LEU A 53 9.96 0.48 0.85
CA LEU A 53 8.82 -0.39 1.15
C LEU A 53 9.07 -1.29 2.34
N LEU A 54 10.27 -1.83 2.46
CA LEU A 54 10.58 -2.71 3.59
C LEU A 54 10.47 -1.96 4.91
N ALA A 55 11.02 -0.75 4.96
CA ALA A 55 10.94 0.06 6.17
C ALA A 55 9.50 0.43 6.49
N LEU A 56 8.70 0.66 5.45
CA LEU A 56 7.29 0.97 5.63
C LEU A 56 6.56 -0.17 6.33
N SER A 57 6.99 -1.40 6.10
CA SER A 57 6.34 -2.55 6.71
C SER A 57 6.52 -2.61 8.22
N CYS A 58 7.38 -1.76 8.77
CA CYS A 58 7.59 -1.68 10.21
C CYS A 58 6.87 -0.49 10.85
N TRP A 59 6.15 0.28 10.05
CA TRP A 59 5.50 1.49 10.55
C TRP A 59 4.32 1.17 11.45
N GLU A 60 4.16 2.00 12.47
CA GLU A 60 3.02 1.96 13.36
C GLU A 60 1.94 2.92 12.86
N PRO A 61 0.71 2.77 13.35
CA PRO A 61 -0.35 3.70 12.92
C PRO A 61 0.00 5.18 13.09
N ALA A 62 0.72 5.53 14.14
CA ALA A 62 1.10 6.92 14.35
C ALA A 62 2.01 7.44 13.26
N ASP A 63 2.84 6.58 12.69
CA ASP A 63 3.71 7.00 11.59
C ASP A 63 2.90 7.40 10.36
N PHE A 64 1.91 6.58 10.01
CA PHE A 64 1.06 6.89 8.87
C PHE A 64 0.27 8.18 9.11
N ALA A 65 -0.17 8.39 10.34
CA ALA A 65 -0.98 9.56 10.66
C ALA A 65 -0.22 10.88 10.46
N ARG A 66 1.11 10.82 10.48
CA ARG A 66 1.92 12.02 10.31
C ARG A 66 2.16 12.38 8.86
N VAL A 67 1.83 11.51 7.92
CA VAL A 67 2.08 11.78 6.51
C VAL A 67 1.07 12.80 6.01
N ARG A 68 1.58 13.87 5.41
CA ARG A 68 0.74 14.91 4.90
C ARG A 68 -0.15 14.38 3.79
N GLY A 69 -1.42 14.68 3.87
CA GLY A 69 -2.39 14.24 2.87
C GLY A 69 -3.13 12.97 3.24
N LEU A 70 -2.67 12.24 4.27
CA LEU A 70 -3.38 11.07 4.75
C LEU A 70 -4.28 11.45 5.92
N GLY A 71 -5.56 11.23 5.76
CA GLY A 71 -6.48 11.39 6.87
C GLY A 71 -6.46 10.16 7.76
N PRO A 72 -7.18 10.22 8.90
CA PRO A 72 -7.17 9.10 9.85
C PRO A 72 -7.70 7.79 9.25
N ALA A 73 -8.69 7.87 8.38
CA ALA A 73 -9.22 6.65 7.79
C ALA A 73 -8.20 5.96 6.89
N LYS A 74 -7.49 6.75 6.08
CA LYS A 74 -6.48 6.16 5.20
C LYS A 74 -5.28 5.66 5.99
N ALA A 75 -4.90 6.37 7.04
CA ALA A 75 -3.82 5.91 7.90
C ALA A 75 -4.18 4.54 8.51
N ALA A 76 -5.42 4.38 8.94
CA ALA A 76 -5.87 3.11 9.51
C ALA A 76 -5.86 2.01 8.45
N GLU A 77 -6.33 2.33 7.24
CA GLU A 77 -6.37 1.33 6.17
C GLU A 77 -4.98 0.87 5.79
N LEU A 78 -4.03 1.79 5.69
CA LEU A 78 -2.66 1.43 5.35
C LEU A 78 -2.01 0.63 6.47
N SER A 79 -2.29 0.99 7.72
CA SER A 79 -1.80 0.20 8.85
C SER A 79 -2.32 -1.23 8.79
N ALA A 80 -3.60 -1.39 8.45
CA ALA A 80 -4.18 -2.71 8.34
C ALA A 80 -3.53 -3.51 7.20
N ALA A 81 -3.27 -2.86 6.07
CA ALA A 81 -2.62 -3.53 4.95
C ALA A 81 -1.22 -4.01 5.32
N VAL A 82 -0.47 -3.15 6.02
CA VAL A 82 0.88 -3.52 6.46
C VAL A 82 0.82 -4.69 7.45
N GLU A 83 -0.15 -4.65 8.34
CA GLU A 83 -0.30 -5.76 9.30
C GLU A 83 -0.65 -7.06 8.60
N LEU A 84 -1.51 -7.00 7.59
CA LEU A 84 -1.83 -8.20 6.83
C LEU A 84 -0.60 -8.76 6.12
N ALA A 85 0.20 -7.89 5.54
CA ALA A 85 1.43 -8.32 4.89
C ALA A 85 2.38 -8.98 5.89
N ARG A 86 2.47 -8.43 7.09
CA ARG A 86 3.32 -9.00 8.14
C ARG A 86 2.84 -10.39 8.52
N ARG A 87 1.54 -10.55 8.69
CA ARG A 87 0.99 -11.86 9.05
C ARG A 87 1.17 -12.90 7.96
N ILE A 88 1.04 -12.46 6.71
CA ILE A 88 1.27 -13.37 5.60
C ILE A 88 2.70 -13.86 5.60
N ARG A 89 3.65 -12.95 5.81
CA ARG A 89 5.06 -13.31 5.83
C ARG A 89 5.38 -14.26 6.99
N GLU A 90 4.82 -13.98 8.16
CA GLU A 90 5.05 -14.83 9.31
C GLU A 90 4.48 -16.23 9.09
N ARG A 91 3.29 -16.31 8.52
CA ARG A 91 2.67 -17.60 8.30
C ARG A 91 3.35 -18.39 7.20
N ALA A 92 3.95 -17.69 6.26
CA ALA A 92 4.70 -18.36 5.21
C ALA A 92 5.90 -19.12 5.77
N HIS A 93 6.39 -18.71 6.93
CA HIS A 93 7.52 -19.38 7.59
C HIS A 93 7.06 -20.35 8.67
N ASP A 94 5.75 -20.50 8.86
CA ASP A 94 5.21 -21.39 9.88
C ASP A 94 4.84 -22.72 9.22
N PRO A 95 5.54 -23.81 9.56
CA PRO A 95 5.26 -25.09 8.92
C PRO A 95 3.85 -25.61 9.18
N GLY A 96 3.19 -25.10 10.20
CA GLY A 96 1.84 -25.53 10.49
C GLY A 96 0.77 -24.80 9.70
N ASP A 97 1.16 -23.76 8.96
CA ASP A 97 0.17 -22.96 8.24
C ASP A 97 0.03 -23.45 6.81
N ARG A 98 -1.18 -23.54 6.34
CA ARG A 98 -1.44 -24.08 5.03
C ARG A 98 -1.91 -23.01 4.07
N LEU A 99 -1.36 -23.05 2.88
CA LEU A 99 -1.81 -22.15 1.82
C LEU A 99 -3.16 -22.55 1.25
N ASP A 100 -3.47 -23.83 1.35
CA ASP A 100 -4.71 -24.34 0.81
C ASP A 100 -5.79 -24.43 1.88
N ALA A 101 -5.65 -23.66 2.90
CA ALA A 101 -6.63 -23.63 3.97
C ALA A 101 -8.00 -23.52 3.36
N PRO A 102 -8.95 -24.26 3.87
CA PRO A 102 -10.26 -24.35 3.28
C PRO A 102 -10.87 -23.00 3.22
N ALA A 103 -11.27 -22.84 2.11
CA ALA A 103 -12.03 -21.68 2.02
C ALA A 103 -13.32 -21.95 2.66
N LYS A 104 -13.33 -22.47 2.88
CA LYS A 104 -14.25 -22.97 3.36
C LYS A 104 -14.58 -23.12 3.67
#